data_2e0cf63da467939ad493da1d2c54c835
#
_entry.id   2e0cf63da467939ad493da1d2c54c835
#
_cell.length_a   1.000
_cell.length_b   1.000
_cell.length_c   1.000
_cell.angle_alpha   90.00
_cell.angle_beta   90.00
_cell.angle_gamma   90.00
#
_symmetry.space_group_name_H-M   'P 1'
#
loop_
_entity.id
_entity.type
_entity.pdbx_description
1 polymer ?
#
loop_
_entity_poly.entity_id
_entity_poly.type
_entity_poly.pdbx_seq_one_letter_code
_entity_poly.pdbx_strand_id
1 'polypeptide(L)'
;EKTTFLLPDNSEVVLNSGSEIEYKKFNWKYNRELNLKGEAFFKVAKGEKFDVKTNLGKVTVVGTQFNVKARNQNFEVECFEGKVKVVFNGKQILLTEGKSIFVQNGIEIDSRNDVSESPNWLQSEMEFNNNSLSEITAEMERQYSISIENNFVSDKKFSGILPSDNLDTALEIISKTYKLKY
;
A
#
# COMPACT_ATOMS: atom_id res chain seq x y z
N GLU A 1 5.59 -11.94 -4.25
CA GLU A 1 4.66 -12.89 -3.61
C GLU A 1 4.08 -12.28 -2.34
N LYS A 2 2.77 -12.47 -2.11
CA LYS A 2 2.08 -12.02 -0.89
C LYS A 2 2.38 -12.98 0.26
N THR A 3 2.59 -12.45 1.46
CA THR A 3 2.89 -13.27 2.66
C THR A 3 2.03 -12.86 3.83
N THR A 4 1.37 -13.83 4.48
CA THR A 4 0.54 -13.59 5.67
C THR A 4 1.19 -14.21 6.89
N PHE A 5 1.22 -13.49 8.01
CA PHE A 5 1.72 -13.98 9.29
C PHE A 5 1.09 -13.26 10.48
N LEU A 6 1.26 -13.83 11.68
CA LEU A 6 0.82 -13.23 12.93
C LEU A 6 1.97 -12.59 13.68
N LEU A 7 1.72 -11.42 14.23
CA LEU A 7 2.59 -10.75 15.19
C LEU A 7 2.42 -11.39 16.61
N PRO A 8 3.31 -11.10 17.57
CA PRO A 8 3.26 -11.72 18.89
C PRO A 8 1.98 -11.42 19.71
N ASP A 9 1.20 -10.44 19.33
CA ASP A 9 -0.10 -10.04 19.93
C ASP A 9 -1.30 -10.60 19.17
N ASN A 10 -1.09 -11.54 18.24
CA ASN A 10 -2.07 -12.10 17.31
C ASN A 10 -2.64 -11.10 16.29
N SER A 11 -2.06 -9.92 16.13
CA SER A 11 -2.36 -9.06 14.99
C SER A 11 -1.94 -9.75 13.70
N GLU A 12 -2.82 -9.75 12.69
CA GLU A 12 -2.52 -10.31 11.37
C GLU A 12 -1.92 -9.25 10.47
N VAL A 13 -0.89 -9.63 9.73
CA VAL A 13 -0.26 -8.80 8.71
C VAL A 13 -0.24 -9.57 7.39
N VAL A 14 -0.72 -8.93 6.33
CA VAL A 14 -0.54 -9.39 4.96
C VAL A 14 0.42 -8.42 4.27
N LEU A 15 1.59 -8.91 3.88
CA LEU A 15 2.56 -8.15 3.10
C LEU A 15 2.26 -8.29 1.61
N ASN A 16 2.21 -7.18 0.91
CA ASN A 16 2.15 -7.17 -0.54
C ASN A 16 3.53 -7.47 -1.16
N SER A 17 3.56 -7.85 -2.43
CA SER A 17 4.79 -8.18 -3.18
C SER A 17 5.85 -7.08 -3.08
N GLY A 18 7.10 -7.48 -2.88
CA GLY A 18 8.24 -6.56 -2.76
C GLY A 18 8.18 -5.66 -1.52
N SER A 19 7.57 -6.13 -0.43
CA SER A 19 7.48 -5.40 0.85
C SER A 19 8.28 -6.11 1.93
N GLU A 20 8.73 -5.35 2.92
CA GLU A 20 9.53 -5.79 4.05
C GLU A 20 8.99 -5.18 5.33
N ILE A 21 9.00 -5.97 6.41
CA ILE A 21 8.63 -5.52 7.75
C ILE A 21 9.71 -5.94 8.75
N GLU A 22 10.04 -5.04 9.65
CA GLU A 22 11.00 -5.26 10.72
C GLU A 22 10.40 -4.86 12.06
N TYR A 23 10.50 -5.75 13.06
CA TYR A 23 10.05 -5.48 14.42
C TYR A 23 10.86 -6.23 15.48
N LYS A 24 10.81 -5.73 16.72
CA LYS A 24 11.51 -6.34 17.87
C LYS A 24 10.56 -7.27 18.62
N LYS A 25 10.65 -8.58 18.35
CA LYS A 25 9.80 -9.60 18.97
C LYS A 25 9.90 -9.62 20.50
N PHE A 26 11.10 -9.46 21.05
CA PHE A 26 11.34 -9.55 22.49
C PHE A 26 10.64 -8.45 23.30
N ASN A 27 10.47 -7.24 22.73
CA ASN A 27 9.88 -6.09 23.41
C ASN A 27 8.43 -5.80 23.01
N TRP A 28 7.84 -6.67 22.20
CA TRP A 28 6.52 -6.44 21.60
C TRP A 28 5.41 -6.14 22.60
N LYS A 29 5.42 -6.84 23.75
CA LYS A 29 4.43 -6.63 24.81
C LYS A 29 4.38 -5.18 25.33
N TYR A 30 5.49 -4.47 25.30
CA TYR A 30 5.62 -3.10 25.82
C TYR A 30 5.67 -2.05 24.72
N ASN A 31 6.05 -2.43 23.51
CA ASN A 31 6.19 -1.53 22.38
C ASN A 31 5.78 -2.22 21.08
N ARG A 32 4.52 -2.09 20.72
CA ARG A 32 3.93 -2.61 19.49
C ARG A 32 4.27 -1.69 18.31
N GLU A 33 5.54 -1.73 17.90
CA GLU A 33 6.08 -0.86 16.85
C GLU A 33 6.83 -1.68 15.81
N LEU A 34 6.62 -1.36 14.55
CA LEU A 34 7.31 -1.94 13.41
C LEU A 34 7.70 -0.91 12.35
N ASN A 35 8.71 -1.24 11.55
CA ASN A 35 9.08 -0.51 10.35
C ASN A 35 8.55 -1.25 9.12
N LEU A 36 7.92 -0.52 8.21
CA LEU A 36 7.41 -1.04 6.93
C LEU A 36 8.13 -0.37 5.78
N LYS A 37 8.61 -1.17 4.83
CA LYS A 37 9.00 -0.75 3.49
C LYS A 37 8.05 -1.41 2.50
N GLY A 38 7.39 -0.64 1.64
CA GLY A 38 6.45 -1.17 0.68
C GLY A 38 4.99 -1.02 1.10
N GLU A 39 4.22 -2.10 1.06
CA GLU A 39 2.79 -2.08 1.31
C GLU A 39 2.35 -3.28 2.16
N ALA A 40 1.50 -3.02 3.14
CA ALA A 40 0.93 -4.07 3.98
C ALA A 40 -0.47 -3.71 4.47
N PHE A 41 -1.30 -4.73 4.57
CA PHE A 41 -2.59 -4.70 5.23
C PHE A 41 -2.47 -5.27 6.64
N PHE A 42 -3.11 -4.61 7.58
CA PHE A 42 -3.06 -4.93 9.00
C PHE A 42 -4.46 -5.15 9.57
N LYS A 43 -4.65 -6.26 10.30
CA LYS A 43 -5.76 -6.45 11.24
C LYS A 43 -5.19 -6.46 12.65
N VAL A 44 -5.17 -5.30 13.27
CA VAL A 44 -4.54 -5.12 14.58
C VAL A 44 -5.50 -5.54 15.70
N ALA A 45 -5.05 -6.45 16.56
CA ALA A 45 -5.77 -6.84 17.75
C ALA A 45 -5.97 -5.64 18.70
N LYS A 46 -7.18 -5.51 19.27
CA LYS A 46 -7.49 -4.44 20.24
C LYS A 46 -6.53 -4.49 21.43
N GLY A 47 -6.08 -3.32 21.88
CA GLY A 47 -5.13 -3.24 22.98
C GLY A 47 -4.44 -1.89 23.05
N GLU A 48 -3.18 -1.92 23.49
CA GLU A 48 -2.33 -0.75 23.56
C GLU A 48 -1.98 -0.20 22.18
N LYS A 49 -1.38 0.97 22.16
CA LYS A 49 -0.93 1.66 20.95
C LYS A 49 -0.08 0.75 20.06
N PHE A 50 -0.37 0.75 18.77
CA PHE A 50 0.35 0.04 17.71
C PHE A 50 0.84 1.03 16.66
N ASP A 51 2.12 1.05 16.39
CA ASP A 51 2.77 2.00 15.48
C ASP A 51 3.36 1.29 14.25
N VAL A 52 3.01 1.77 13.06
CA VAL A 52 3.69 1.46 11.80
C VAL A 52 4.50 2.66 11.37
N LYS A 53 5.82 2.50 11.28
CA LYS A 53 6.74 3.52 10.79
C LYS A 53 7.15 3.23 9.36
N THR A 54 7.20 4.27 8.55
CA THR A 54 7.76 4.24 7.20
C THR A 54 8.74 5.40 7.05
N ASN A 55 9.50 5.42 5.97
CA ASN A 55 10.34 6.58 5.63
C ASN A 55 9.52 7.84 5.23
N LEU A 56 8.22 7.71 4.96
CA LEU A 56 7.34 8.78 4.49
C LEU A 56 6.38 9.29 5.55
N GLY A 57 6.13 8.50 6.59
CA GLY A 57 5.20 8.86 7.65
C GLY A 57 5.04 7.76 8.68
N LYS A 58 4.19 8.04 9.65
CA LYS A 58 3.87 7.15 10.76
C LYS A 58 2.37 6.97 10.91
N VAL A 59 1.95 5.74 11.13
CA VAL A 59 0.57 5.36 11.40
C VAL A 59 0.45 4.82 12.81
N THR A 60 -0.56 5.26 13.56
CA THR A 60 -0.82 4.82 14.94
C THR A 60 -2.27 4.40 15.10
N VAL A 61 -2.50 3.21 15.69
CA VAL A 61 -3.82 2.64 15.94
C VAL A 61 -3.89 1.98 17.33
N VAL A 62 -5.07 1.50 17.74
CA VAL A 62 -5.29 0.73 18.99
C VAL A 62 -6.10 -0.56 18.78
N GLY A 63 -6.50 -0.86 17.55
CA GLY A 63 -7.32 -2.01 17.17
C GLY A 63 -8.16 -1.65 15.95
N THR A 64 -7.63 -1.93 14.76
CA THR A 64 -8.05 -1.29 13.51
C THR A 64 -7.70 -2.20 12.35
N GLN A 65 -8.50 -2.17 11.28
CA GLN A 65 -8.15 -2.74 9.98
C GLN A 65 -7.76 -1.60 9.03
N PHE A 66 -6.58 -1.66 8.48
CA PHE A 66 -6.04 -0.59 7.63
C PHE A 66 -4.96 -1.08 6.68
N ASN A 67 -4.75 -0.35 5.60
CA ASN A 67 -3.65 -0.54 4.66
C ASN A 67 -2.67 0.61 4.76
N VAL A 68 -1.39 0.32 4.61
CA VAL A 68 -0.33 1.33 4.48
C VAL A 68 0.52 1.00 3.27
N LYS A 69 0.67 1.96 2.37
CA LYS A 69 1.54 1.90 1.20
C LYS A 69 2.54 3.05 1.25
N ALA A 70 3.82 2.72 1.27
CA ALA A 70 4.92 3.68 1.29
C ALA A 70 5.95 3.30 0.22
N ARG A 71 5.79 3.85 -0.99
CA ARG A 71 6.61 3.54 -2.17
C ARG A 71 6.88 4.80 -3.00
N ASN A 72 8.11 4.97 -3.49
CA ASN A 72 8.46 6.02 -4.46
C ASN A 72 7.95 7.43 -4.10
N GLN A 73 8.09 7.86 -2.84
CA GLN A 73 7.56 9.13 -2.31
C GLN A 73 6.02 9.21 -2.25
N ASN A 74 5.32 8.11 -2.54
CA ASN A 74 3.88 7.99 -2.38
C ASN A 74 3.58 7.29 -1.05
N PHE A 75 2.79 7.96 -0.21
CA PHE A 75 2.34 7.46 1.07
C PHE A 75 0.81 7.46 1.08
N GLU A 76 0.24 6.27 1.16
CA GLU A 76 -1.21 6.06 1.16
C GLU A 76 -1.61 5.28 2.40
N VAL A 77 -2.67 5.71 3.05
CA VAL A 77 -3.24 5.04 4.22
C VAL A 77 -4.74 4.97 4.05
N GLU A 78 -5.30 3.77 4.20
CA GLU A 78 -6.73 3.48 4.10
C GLU A 78 -7.21 2.87 5.41
N CYS A 79 -8.34 3.34 5.94
CA CYS A 79 -8.96 2.86 7.17
C CYS A 79 -10.24 2.08 6.84
N PHE A 80 -10.23 0.76 7.05
CA PHE A 80 -11.38 -0.13 6.77
C PHE A 80 -12.24 -0.37 8.00
N GLU A 81 -11.65 -0.31 9.21
CA GLU A 81 -12.36 -0.43 10.48
C GLU A 81 -11.65 0.40 11.55
N GLY A 82 -12.42 1.09 12.38
CA GLY A 82 -11.91 1.83 13.53
C GLY A 82 -11.37 3.22 13.20
N LYS A 83 -10.19 3.54 13.74
CA LYS A 83 -9.57 4.88 13.58
C LYS A 83 -8.06 4.76 13.40
N VAL A 84 -7.53 5.52 12.46
CA VAL A 84 -6.11 5.57 12.12
C VAL A 84 -5.60 6.99 12.25
N LYS A 85 -4.60 7.18 13.12
CA LYS A 85 -3.88 8.45 13.22
C LYS A 85 -2.66 8.39 12.28
N VAL A 86 -2.62 9.30 11.33
CA VAL A 86 -1.53 9.42 10.33
C VAL A 86 -0.73 10.67 10.63
N VAL A 87 0.60 10.54 10.64
CA VAL A 87 1.54 11.66 10.78
C VAL A 87 2.52 11.65 9.62
N PHE A 88 2.61 12.74 8.90
CA PHE A 88 3.55 12.95 7.80
C PHE A 88 3.93 14.42 7.70
N ASN A 89 5.19 14.70 7.38
CA ASN A 89 5.72 16.07 7.19
C ASN A 89 5.25 17.07 8.27
N GLY A 90 5.21 16.65 9.55
CA GLY A 90 4.76 17.49 10.68
C GLY A 90 3.23 17.65 10.79
N LYS A 91 2.44 17.22 9.82
CA LYS A 91 0.97 17.21 9.85
C LYS A 91 0.45 15.95 10.54
N GLN A 92 -0.71 16.08 11.19
CA GLN A 92 -1.43 14.96 11.80
C GLN A 92 -2.86 14.94 11.30
N ILE A 93 -3.32 13.76 10.84
CA ILE A 93 -4.69 13.52 10.36
C ILE A 93 -5.25 12.30 11.09
N LEU A 94 -6.55 12.34 11.37
CA LEU A 94 -7.31 11.20 11.89
C LEU A 94 -8.24 10.67 10.81
N LEU A 95 -7.98 9.47 10.33
CA LEU A 95 -8.90 8.73 9.45
C LEU A 95 -9.86 7.90 10.29
N THR A 96 -11.12 7.93 9.92
CA THR A 96 -12.15 7.02 10.42
C THR A 96 -12.46 5.98 9.35
N GLU A 97 -13.21 4.96 9.71
CA GLU A 97 -13.68 3.92 8.79
C GLU A 97 -14.21 4.50 7.46
N GLY A 98 -13.86 3.85 6.35
CA GLY A 98 -14.22 4.25 5.00
C GLY A 98 -13.38 5.41 4.43
N LYS A 99 -12.37 5.91 5.15
CA LYS A 99 -11.54 7.04 4.71
C LYS A 99 -10.12 6.63 4.35
N SER A 100 -9.58 7.34 3.37
CA SER A 100 -8.16 7.24 3.00
C SER A 100 -7.51 8.61 2.82
N ILE A 101 -6.18 8.60 2.79
CA ILE A 101 -5.35 9.74 2.43
C ILE A 101 -4.25 9.29 1.48
N PHE A 102 -4.00 10.08 0.44
CA PHE A 102 -2.87 9.95 -0.46
C PHE A 102 -1.95 11.17 -0.37
N VAL A 103 -0.70 10.93 -0.06
CA VAL A 103 0.36 11.93 0.09
C VAL A 103 1.47 11.64 -0.91
N GLN A 104 1.87 12.62 -1.69
CA GLN A 104 2.98 12.54 -2.62
C GLN A 104 4.01 13.63 -2.32
N ASN A 105 5.28 13.25 -2.22
CA ASN A 105 6.37 14.18 -1.87
C ASN A 105 6.10 14.99 -0.57
N GLY A 106 5.43 14.38 0.41
CA GLY A 106 5.06 15.01 1.67
C GLY A 106 3.90 16.01 1.59
N ILE A 107 3.22 16.10 0.44
CA ILE A 107 2.05 16.94 0.20
C ILE A 107 0.82 16.05 0.05
N GLU A 108 -0.26 16.36 0.77
CA GLU A 108 -1.55 15.72 0.59
C GLU A 108 -2.11 16.05 -0.79
N ILE A 109 -2.36 15.02 -1.58
CA ILE A 109 -2.86 15.14 -2.96
C ILE A 109 -4.34 14.81 -3.03
N ASP A 110 -4.80 13.80 -2.27
CA ASP A 110 -6.17 13.32 -2.31
C ASP A 110 -6.60 12.72 -0.97
N SER A 111 -7.90 12.75 -0.71
CA SER A 111 -8.54 12.05 0.40
C SER A 111 -9.90 11.53 -0.04
N ARG A 112 -10.18 10.24 0.23
CA ARG A 112 -11.45 9.59 -0.15
C ARG A 112 -12.27 9.23 1.10
N ASN A 113 -13.59 9.17 0.95
CA ASN A 113 -14.55 8.84 2.02
C ASN A 113 -15.38 7.59 1.71
N ASP A 114 -14.94 6.78 0.74
CA ASP A 114 -15.67 5.63 0.19
C ASP A 114 -14.73 4.46 -0.13
N VAL A 115 -13.75 4.22 0.75
CA VAL A 115 -12.86 3.04 0.62
C VAL A 115 -13.68 1.77 0.73
N SER A 116 -13.34 0.77 -0.07
CA SER A 116 -13.90 -0.58 -0.05
C SER A 116 -13.65 -1.26 1.31
N GLU A 117 -14.19 -2.47 1.52
CA GLU A 117 -14.01 -3.23 2.78
C GLU A 117 -12.58 -3.74 3.01
N SER A 118 -11.77 -3.80 1.95
CA SER A 118 -10.37 -4.22 2.00
C SER A 118 -9.60 -3.68 0.79
N PRO A 119 -8.27 -3.62 0.83
CA PRO A 119 -7.49 -3.14 -0.32
C PRO A 119 -7.61 -4.10 -1.51
N ASN A 120 -7.76 -3.53 -2.72
CA ASN A 120 -8.00 -4.27 -3.96
C ASN A 120 -6.90 -5.31 -4.27
N TRP A 121 -5.67 -5.06 -3.86
CA TRP A 121 -4.57 -5.98 -4.08
C TRP A 121 -4.72 -7.33 -3.34
N LEU A 122 -5.54 -7.41 -2.29
CA LEU A 122 -5.91 -8.69 -1.66
C LEU A 122 -6.75 -9.56 -2.60
N GLN A 123 -7.51 -8.95 -3.51
CA GLN A 123 -8.36 -9.61 -4.50
C GLN A 123 -7.66 -9.82 -5.85
N SER A 124 -6.32 -9.78 -5.88
CA SER A 124 -5.51 -9.89 -7.09
C SER A 124 -5.72 -8.76 -8.10
N GLU A 125 -6.02 -7.56 -7.61
CA GLU A 125 -6.20 -6.36 -8.41
C GLU A 125 -5.12 -5.31 -8.08
N MET A 126 -4.52 -4.72 -9.11
CA MET A 126 -3.63 -3.56 -9.00
C MET A 126 -4.40 -2.32 -9.43
N GLU A 127 -4.77 -1.47 -8.48
CA GLU A 127 -5.44 -0.19 -8.76
C GLU A 127 -4.40 0.90 -9.02
N PHE A 128 -4.66 1.68 -10.08
CA PHE A 128 -3.86 2.83 -10.47
C PHE A 128 -4.73 4.07 -10.57
N ASN A 129 -4.26 5.19 -10.05
CA ASN A 129 -4.91 6.48 -10.15
C ASN A 129 -3.90 7.54 -10.60
N ASN A 130 -4.02 7.96 -11.86
CA ASN A 130 -3.13 8.94 -12.47
C ASN A 130 -1.63 8.56 -12.41
N ASN A 131 -1.32 7.25 -12.53
CA ASN A 131 0.04 6.74 -12.47
C ASN A 131 0.76 6.83 -13.82
N SER A 132 2.07 7.05 -13.77
CA SER A 132 2.96 6.98 -14.93
C SER A 132 3.19 5.55 -15.37
N LEU A 133 3.59 5.36 -16.63
CA LEU A 133 3.94 4.02 -17.14
C LEU A 133 5.06 3.37 -16.31
N SER A 134 6.05 4.14 -15.85
CA SER A 134 7.12 3.63 -15.00
C SER A 134 6.64 3.15 -13.62
N GLU A 135 5.64 3.81 -13.02
CA GLU A 135 5.03 3.35 -11.77
C GLU A 135 4.23 2.06 -11.97
N ILE A 136 3.52 1.95 -13.10
CA ILE A 136 2.75 0.76 -13.46
C ILE A 136 3.68 -0.42 -13.70
N THR A 137 4.71 -0.25 -14.54
CA THR A 137 5.67 -1.33 -14.84
C THR A 137 6.41 -1.77 -13.58
N ALA A 138 6.82 -0.85 -12.71
CA ALA A 138 7.45 -1.19 -11.44
C ALA A 138 6.51 -1.98 -10.51
N GLU A 139 5.20 -1.73 -10.52
CA GLU A 139 4.24 -2.54 -9.76
C GLU A 139 4.04 -3.92 -10.40
N MET A 140 3.94 -3.99 -11.73
CA MET A 140 3.86 -5.27 -12.45
C MET A 140 5.10 -6.13 -12.20
N GLU A 141 6.30 -5.58 -12.23
CA GLU A 141 7.55 -6.29 -11.91
C GLU A 141 7.51 -6.92 -10.52
N ARG A 142 7.01 -6.17 -9.52
CA ARG A 142 6.87 -6.70 -8.14
C ARG A 142 5.83 -7.82 -8.04
N GLN A 143 4.67 -7.65 -8.66
CA GLN A 143 3.56 -8.58 -8.55
C GLN A 143 3.84 -9.89 -9.29
N TYR A 144 4.42 -9.82 -10.47
CA TYR A 144 4.70 -10.98 -11.32
C TYR A 144 6.13 -11.54 -11.16
N SER A 145 6.99 -10.87 -10.38
CA SER A 145 8.41 -11.25 -10.21
C SER A 145 9.17 -11.35 -11.55
N ILE A 146 8.95 -10.37 -12.42
CA ILE A 146 9.57 -10.24 -13.75
C ILE A 146 10.39 -8.96 -13.82
N SER A 147 11.17 -8.80 -14.88
CA SER A 147 11.80 -7.54 -15.27
C SER A 147 11.19 -7.05 -16.58
N ILE A 148 10.84 -5.77 -16.65
CA ILE A 148 10.25 -5.13 -17.83
C ILE A 148 11.24 -4.12 -18.38
N GLU A 149 11.89 -4.42 -19.49
CA GLU A 149 12.69 -3.46 -20.22
C GLU A 149 11.77 -2.53 -21.03
N ASN A 150 11.75 -1.26 -20.67
CA ASN A 150 10.91 -0.28 -21.33
C ASN A 150 11.74 0.93 -21.78
N ASN A 151 11.88 1.09 -23.09
CA ASN A 151 12.53 2.23 -23.72
C ASN A 151 11.55 3.33 -24.16
N PHE A 152 10.26 3.16 -23.85
CA PHE A 152 9.22 4.09 -24.25
C PHE A 152 8.96 5.11 -23.13
N VAL A 153 9.06 6.39 -23.48
CA VAL A 153 8.73 7.50 -22.58
C VAL A 153 7.38 8.07 -22.96
N SER A 154 6.49 8.24 -21.99
CA SER A 154 5.18 8.81 -22.20
C SER A 154 4.77 9.67 -21.02
N ASP A 155 4.24 10.86 -21.30
CA ASP A 155 3.61 11.73 -20.31
C ASP A 155 2.16 11.30 -19.97
N LYS A 156 1.62 10.32 -20.75
CA LYS A 156 0.30 9.79 -20.53
C LYS A 156 0.22 9.07 -19.19
N LYS A 157 -0.79 9.42 -18.41
CA LYS A 157 -1.11 8.76 -17.15
C LYS A 157 -2.20 7.72 -17.34
N PHE A 158 -2.23 6.73 -16.47
CA PHE A 158 -3.21 5.66 -16.45
C PHE A 158 -4.00 5.68 -15.14
N SER A 159 -5.30 5.54 -15.27
CA SER A 159 -6.20 5.24 -14.16
C SER A 159 -7.04 4.03 -14.53
N GLY A 160 -7.07 3.03 -13.67
CA GLY A 160 -7.78 1.78 -13.91
C GLY A 160 -7.25 0.63 -13.05
N ILE A 161 -7.78 -0.56 -13.28
CA ILE A 161 -7.42 -1.77 -12.56
C ILE A 161 -6.75 -2.74 -13.53
N LEU A 162 -5.64 -3.33 -13.09
CA LEU A 162 -4.97 -4.44 -13.76
C LEU A 162 -5.04 -5.68 -12.88
N PRO A 163 -5.23 -6.89 -13.43
CA PRO A 163 -5.08 -8.13 -12.65
C PRO A 163 -3.64 -8.26 -12.14
N SER A 164 -3.42 -8.90 -11.00
CA SER A 164 -2.09 -9.25 -10.50
C SER A 164 -1.80 -10.76 -10.57
N ASP A 165 -2.73 -11.53 -11.12
CA ASP A 165 -2.66 -12.98 -11.29
C ASP A 165 -2.66 -13.42 -12.77
N ASN A 166 -2.81 -12.49 -13.72
CA ASN A 166 -2.82 -12.74 -15.16
C ASN A 166 -1.96 -11.70 -15.90
N LEU A 167 -0.69 -12.05 -16.11
CA LEU A 167 0.29 -11.18 -16.76
C LEU A 167 -0.10 -10.83 -18.21
N ASP A 168 -0.58 -11.79 -18.98
CA ASP A 168 -0.94 -11.57 -20.39
C ASP A 168 -2.06 -10.53 -20.52
N THR A 169 -3.09 -10.63 -19.67
CA THR A 169 -4.17 -9.65 -19.62
C THR A 169 -3.67 -8.28 -19.20
N ALA A 170 -2.81 -8.20 -18.19
CA ALA A 170 -2.24 -6.92 -17.73
C ALA A 170 -1.39 -6.27 -18.84
N LEU A 171 -0.53 -7.04 -19.53
CA LEU A 171 0.28 -6.56 -20.64
C LEU A 171 -0.60 -6.11 -21.82
N GLU A 172 -1.65 -6.86 -22.15
CA GLU A 172 -2.58 -6.50 -23.23
C GLU A 172 -3.25 -5.15 -22.97
N ILE A 173 -3.75 -4.89 -21.75
CA ILE A 173 -4.38 -3.63 -21.36
C ILE A 173 -3.40 -2.47 -21.50
N ILE A 174 -2.18 -2.62 -20.95
CA ILE A 174 -1.17 -1.57 -21.00
C ILE A 174 -0.70 -1.33 -22.43
N SER A 175 -0.46 -2.38 -23.21
CA SER A 175 -0.01 -2.26 -24.60
C SER A 175 -1.05 -1.55 -25.47
N LYS A 176 -2.32 -1.87 -25.32
CA LYS A 176 -3.41 -1.16 -26.02
C LYS A 176 -3.49 0.30 -25.58
N THR A 177 -3.36 0.57 -24.28
CA THR A 177 -3.46 1.90 -23.70
C THR A 177 -2.36 2.83 -24.23
N TYR A 178 -1.13 2.33 -24.29
CA TYR A 178 0.04 3.10 -24.72
C TYR A 178 0.44 2.86 -26.18
N LYS A 179 -0.29 2.01 -26.91
CA LYS A 179 0.00 1.60 -28.31
C LYS A 179 1.38 0.98 -28.46
N LEU A 180 1.76 0.13 -27.49
CA LEU A 180 3.02 -0.60 -27.46
C LEU A 180 2.87 -1.99 -28.13
N LYS A 181 4.03 -2.58 -28.47
CA LYS A 181 4.13 -4.01 -28.81
C LYS A 181 5.03 -4.67 -27.77
N TYR A 182 4.72 -5.85 -27.31
CA TYR A 182 5.48 -6.69 -26.41
C TYR A 182 5.65 -8.09 -26.95
#